data_0a7e3bf6cc127413d91a3703f2e5d1fd
#
_entry.id   0a7e3bf6cc127413d91a3703f2e5d1fd
#
_cell.length_a   1.000
_cell.length_b   1.000
_cell.length_c   1.000
_cell.angle_alpha   90.00
_cell.angle_beta   90.00
_cell.angle_gamma   90.00
#
_symmetry.space_group_name_H-M   'P 1'
#
loop_
_entity.id
_entity.type
_entity.pdbx_description
1 polymer ?
#
loop_
_entity_poly.entity_id
_entity_poly.type
_entity_poly.pdbx_seq_one_letter_code
_entity_poly.pdbx_strand_id
1 'polypeptide(L)'
;PPGAIREARPGESMAFAATVRQCRIMAMNARRGYRLEAVVDDSDFAATRSMPGSVARLVFFSGRKGYVDWMAMRLAQGARVIVSGTPSEYMGQLQFTHPDIATVAPAESQPAEGMAADAQSGSIAHQSGIGARHTRSYDATTIEEGMERVCRPRPVYHASARLSSERIHETIVGLLWMLGGRDMPAPGTDDIAVMTNEDEERFTGTLAEAIPDILPEQVRTERGLMHRAEAFRAIHDPASVQAFHQGIATLRYEEAFICQTALLQARQANGGASAHPCAGDGATGERLVERFVASLPFQLTDGQQQVIADIRNDMAQNHPMQRLLQGEVGSGKTVVALAAMLQAVEAGYQAVLVAPTLVLAEQHAENIRTLVEGLHSPSIPVTLITGGMKLAARRKAHAIAASGEPGIIVATHAAFSTTFQASNLALVVIDEQHRFGVEQRESLQSKPIDGSTPHLLVMTATPIPRTAAMTWFGDLDISWLTELPGGRKPIRTFIINEEDGRTMANMFSHIRARIDAGERAYIVCARIDDPSEGTDAGAADRDNGRGDDANGAVLDPYATDDDMAQQRPPLHTVMQIKERLQKLPQFQGIAFATLTGRDKDDVKTQVMADFASGVTP
;
A
#
# COMPACT_ATOMS: atom_id res chain seq x y z
N PRO A 1 6.12 -20.57 19.44
CA PRO A 1 6.61 -20.53 20.81
C PRO A 1 6.99 -21.92 21.33
N PRO A 2 7.93 -22.04 22.28
CA PRO A 2 8.26 -23.31 22.91
C PRO A 2 7.11 -23.81 23.79
N GLY A 3 6.67 -25.07 23.59
CA GLY A 3 5.55 -25.68 24.31
C GLY A 3 5.66 -27.20 24.33
N ALA A 4 4.94 -27.90 25.24
CA ALA A 4 4.84 -29.36 25.19
C ALA A 4 3.87 -29.79 24.07
N ILE A 5 4.03 -31.00 23.52
CA ILE A 5 3.15 -31.52 22.45
C ILE A 5 1.67 -31.42 22.83
N ARG A 6 1.33 -31.56 24.12
CA ARG A 6 -0.05 -31.46 24.60
C ARG A 6 -0.66 -30.05 24.50
N GLU A 7 0.18 -29.04 24.43
CA GLU A 7 -0.25 -27.63 24.26
C GLU A 7 -0.50 -27.28 22.78
N ALA A 8 -0.20 -28.20 21.87
CA ALA A 8 -0.34 -27.99 20.44
C ALA A 8 -1.79 -27.66 20.03
N ARG A 9 -1.93 -26.58 19.27
CA ARG A 9 -3.21 -26.22 18.64
C ARG A 9 -3.06 -26.33 17.13
N PRO A 10 -3.98 -27.02 16.45
CA PRO A 10 -3.97 -27.07 14.99
C PRO A 10 -3.93 -25.65 14.39
N GLY A 11 -2.97 -25.41 13.49
CA GLY A 11 -2.79 -24.11 12.83
C GLY A 11 -1.86 -23.12 13.53
N GLU A 12 -1.46 -23.34 14.79
CA GLU A 12 -0.49 -22.49 15.51
C GLU A 12 0.91 -23.11 15.46
N SER A 13 1.92 -22.36 15.05
CA SER A 13 3.31 -22.84 15.06
C SER A 13 3.85 -22.98 16.47
N MET A 14 4.49 -24.11 16.75
CA MET A 14 5.15 -24.39 18.03
C MET A 14 6.50 -25.05 17.86
N ALA A 15 7.33 -25.04 18.91
CA ALA A 15 8.58 -25.77 19.00
C ALA A 15 8.64 -26.58 20.29
N PHE A 16 9.16 -27.80 20.24
CA PHE A 16 9.33 -28.69 21.39
C PHE A 16 10.54 -29.60 21.24
N ALA A 17 11.10 -30.04 22.35
CA ALA A 17 12.13 -31.06 22.34
C ALA A 17 11.49 -32.44 22.55
N ALA A 18 11.99 -33.43 21.83
CA ALA A 18 11.48 -34.80 21.91
C ALA A 18 12.55 -35.84 21.60
N THR A 19 12.28 -37.07 22.01
CA THR A 19 13.12 -38.24 21.68
C THR A 19 12.41 -39.08 20.61
N VAL A 20 13.13 -39.49 19.58
CA VAL A 20 12.61 -40.34 18.50
C VAL A 20 12.38 -41.75 19.01
N ARG A 21 11.10 -42.19 19.02
CA ARG A 21 10.77 -43.58 19.39
C ARG A 21 10.89 -44.54 18.22
N GLN A 22 10.47 -44.11 17.03
CA GLN A 22 10.47 -44.93 15.84
C GLN A 22 10.59 -44.07 14.58
N CYS A 23 11.30 -44.58 13.56
CA CYS A 23 11.37 -43.97 12.24
C CYS A 23 11.19 -45.05 11.16
N ARG A 24 10.36 -44.77 10.16
CA ARG A 24 10.07 -45.70 9.05
C ARG A 24 10.03 -44.95 7.72
N ILE A 25 10.60 -45.57 6.69
CA ILE A 25 10.52 -45.10 5.30
C ILE A 25 9.56 -46.01 4.55
N MET A 26 8.62 -45.43 3.84
CA MET A 26 7.61 -46.10 3.01
C MET A 26 7.66 -45.55 1.59
N ALA A 27 7.58 -46.47 0.59
CA ALA A 27 7.37 -46.07 -0.80
C ALA A 27 5.89 -45.69 -1.00
N MET A 28 5.62 -44.65 -1.77
CA MET A 28 4.26 -44.23 -2.08
C MET A 28 3.77 -44.90 -3.36
N ASN A 29 2.67 -45.70 -3.26
CA ASN A 29 2.12 -46.44 -4.40
C ASN A 29 1.37 -45.55 -5.41
N ALA A 30 0.84 -44.42 -4.98
CA ALA A 30 0.00 -43.52 -5.80
C ALA A 30 0.78 -42.42 -6.54
N ARG A 31 1.97 -42.08 -6.09
CA ARG A 31 2.88 -41.10 -6.70
C ARG A 31 4.32 -41.62 -6.57
N ARG A 32 5.16 -41.38 -7.60
CA ARG A 32 6.60 -41.72 -7.49
C ARG A 32 7.20 -40.88 -6.36
N GLY A 33 7.58 -41.52 -5.25
CA GLY A 33 8.17 -40.82 -4.10
C GLY A 33 8.25 -41.71 -2.85
N TYR A 34 8.80 -41.14 -1.80
CA TYR A 34 8.98 -41.75 -0.50
C TYR A 34 8.35 -40.93 0.58
N ARG A 35 7.77 -41.60 1.59
CA ARG A 35 7.22 -41.01 2.81
C ARG A 35 8.05 -41.52 3.98
N LEU A 36 8.60 -40.63 4.77
CA LEU A 36 9.21 -40.93 6.05
C LEU A 36 8.24 -40.55 7.15
N GLU A 37 8.03 -41.47 8.08
CA GLU A 37 7.26 -41.22 9.31
C GLU A 37 8.19 -41.47 10.51
N ALA A 38 8.25 -40.48 11.42
CA ALA A 38 8.90 -40.66 12.71
C ALA A 38 7.87 -40.37 13.83
N VAL A 39 7.92 -41.18 14.86
CA VAL A 39 7.15 -41.02 16.09
C VAL A 39 8.10 -40.46 17.13
N VAL A 40 7.76 -39.31 17.70
CA VAL A 40 8.54 -38.61 18.71
C VAL A 40 7.74 -38.47 20.00
N ASP A 41 8.44 -38.44 21.11
CA ASP A 41 7.92 -38.41 22.47
C ASP A 41 8.60 -37.27 23.25
N ASP A 42 7.82 -36.38 23.83
CA ASP A 42 8.30 -35.22 24.59
C ASP A 42 8.32 -35.44 26.10
N SER A 43 8.20 -36.68 26.59
CA SER A 43 8.05 -36.96 28.02
C SER A 43 9.12 -36.27 28.89
N ASP A 44 10.38 -36.27 28.46
CA ASP A 44 11.48 -35.60 29.18
C ASP A 44 11.31 -34.07 29.20
N PHE A 45 10.94 -33.49 28.07
CA PHE A 45 10.73 -32.05 27.93
C PHE A 45 9.45 -31.60 28.65
N ALA A 46 8.37 -32.36 28.57
CA ALA A 46 7.11 -32.07 29.27
C ALA A 46 7.27 -32.16 30.80
N ALA A 47 8.13 -33.07 31.28
CA ALA A 47 8.44 -33.18 32.69
C ALA A 47 9.11 -31.93 33.26
N THR A 48 9.95 -31.23 32.49
CA THR A 48 10.55 -29.94 32.93
C THR A 48 9.52 -28.85 33.11
N ARG A 49 8.32 -29.01 32.52
CA ARG A 49 7.17 -28.09 32.59
C ARG A 49 6.05 -28.61 33.50
N SER A 50 6.34 -29.65 34.28
CA SER A 50 5.37 -30.30 35.18
C SER A 50 4.12 -30.82 34.41
N MET A 51 4.29 -31.27 33.18
CA MET A 51 3.24 -31.80 32.31
C MET A 51 3.47 -33.28 31.98
N PRO A 52 2.41 -34.06 31.75
CA PRO A 52 2.57 -35.43 31.26
C PRO A 52 3.02 -35.40 29.79
N GLY A 53 3.95 -36.30 29.44
CA GLY A 53 4.45 -36.47 28.10
C GLY A 53 3.37 -36.89 27.10
N SER A 54 3.62 -36.59 25.85
CA SER A 54 2.75 -36.91 24.71
C SER A 54 3.58 -37.33 23.51
N VAL A 55 2.89 -37.92 22.52
CA VAL A 55 3.53 -38.43 21.29
C VAL A 55 2.99 -37.66 20.09
N ALA A 56 3.85 -37.33 19.16
CA ALA A 56 3.49 -36.74 17.87
C ALA A 56 4.11 -37.50 16.70
N ARG A 57 3.51 -37.35 15.53
CA ARG A 57 4.02 -37.93 14.29
C ARG A 57 4.64 -36.86 13.41
N LEU A 58 5.86 -37.08 12.97
CA LEU A 58 6.54 -36.25 11.97
C LEU A 58 6.46 -36.94 10.63
N VAL A 59 6.09 -36.22 9.58
CA VAL A 59 5.91 -36.78 8.23
C VAL A 59 6.66 -35.95 7.21
N PHE A 60 7.47 -36.62 6.39
CA PHE A 60 8.22 -36.01 5.30
C PHE A 60 7.92 -36.73 3.99
N PHE A 61 7.68 -35.96 2.95
CA PHE A 61 7.48 -36.46 1.59
C PHE A 61 8.63 -36.00 0.71
N SER A 62 9.21 -36.91 -0.11
CA SER A 62 10.22 -36.52 -1.09
C SER A 62 10.21 -37.47 -2.29
N GLY A 63 10.40 -36.90 -3.48
CA GLY A 63 10.67 -37.66 -4.69
C GLY A 63 12.11 -38.25 -4.74
N ARG A 64 13.01 -37.76 -3.87
CA ARG A 64 14.43 -38.17 -3.85
C ARG A 64 14.70 -39.09 -2.66
N LYS A 65 15.10 -40.32 -2.94
CA LYS A 65 15.42 -41.31 -1.90
C LYS A 65 16.55 -40.83 -0.97
N GLY A 66 17.61 -40.21 -1.52
CA GLY A 66 18.75 -39.74 -0.73
C GLY A 66 18.37 -38.72 0.36
N TYR A 67 17.39 -37.86 0.11
CA TYR A 67 16.87 -36.93 1.14
C TYR A 67 16.21 -37.69 2.28
N VAL A 68 15.37 -38.67 1.96
CA VAL A 68 14.63 -39.45 2.97
C VAL A 68 15.58 -40.30 3.79
N ASP A 69 16.60 -40.88 3.14
CA ASP A 69 17.64 -41.67 3.81
C ASP A 69 18.50 -40.80 4.75
N TRP A 70 18.86 -39.59 4.32
CA TRP A 70 19.56 -38.60 5.15
C TRP A 70 18.71 -38.17 6.36
N MET A 71 17.42 -37.87 6.14
CA MET A 71 16.51 -37.52 7.24
C MET A 71 16.29 -38.66 8.22
N ALA A 72 16.23 -39.90 7.73
CA ALA A 72 16.10 -41.08 8.60
C ALA A 72 17.35 -41.31 9.48
N MET A 73 18.54 -40.95 8.98
CA MET A 73 19.74 -40.99 9.82
C MET A 73 19.69 -39.97 10.96
N ARG A 74 19.18 -38.79 10.70
CA ARG A 74 18.97 -37.73 11.72
C ARG A 74 17.90 -38.13 12.75
N LEU A 75 16.85 -38.80 12.30
CA LEU A 75 15.70 -39.27 13.09
C LEU A 75 15.88 -40.72 13.54
N ALA A 76 17.12 -41.17 13.77
CA ALA A 76 17.38 -42.51 14.28
C ALA A 76 16.70 -42.70 15.65
N GLN A 77 16.28 -43.94 15.93
CA GLN A 77 15.67 -44.28 17.22
C GLN A 77 16.59 -43.88 18.39
N GLY A 78 16.03 -43.19 19.39
CA GLY A 78 16.75 -42.63 20.53
C GLY A 78 17.42 -41.28 20.28
N ALA A 79 17.36 -40.73 19.06
CA ALA A 79 17.89 -39.40 18.80
C ALA A 79 17.05 -38.34 19.54
N ARG A 80 17.74 -37.39 20.17
CA ARG A 80 17.09 -36.20 20.74
C ARG A 80 16.98 -35.14 19.66
N VAL A 81 15.78 -34.62 19.48
CA VAL A 81 15.50 -33.65 18.44
C VAL A 81 14.66 -32.50 18.98
N ILE A 82 14.85 -31.32 18.42
CA ILE A 82 13.95 -30.20 18.56
C ILE A 82 13.17 -30.09 17.27
N VAL A 83 11.87 -30.00 17.41
CA VAL A 83 10.92 -29.98 16.30
C VAL A 83 10.21 -28.62 16.31
N SER A 84 10.16 -27.94 15.20
CA SER A 84 9.36 -26.73 15.01
C SER A 84 8.47 -26.86 13.79
N GLY A 85 7.21 -26.47 13.95
CA GLY A 85 6.25 -26.52 12.85
C GLY A 85 4.82 -26.27 13.30
N THR A 86 3.92 -26.32 12.33
CA THR A 86 2.48 -26.16 12.56
C THR A 86 1.84 -27.54 12.65
N PRO A 87 1.21 -27.90 13.78
CA PRO A 87 0.53 -29.17 13.93
C PRO A 87 -0.76 -29.22 13.12
N SER A 88 -1.05 -30.41 12.61
CA SER A 88 -2.34 -30.79 12.02
C SER A 88 -2.86 -32.06 12.69
N GLU A 89 -4.16 -32.27 12.67
CA GLU A 89 -4.75 -33.49 13.18
C GLU A 89 -5.06 -34.45 12.01
N TYR A 90 -4.55 -35.67 12.08
CA TYR A 90 -4.85 -36.69 11.10
C TYR A 90 -5.22 -38.01 11.80
N MET A 91 -6.44 -38.54 11.55
CA MET A 91 -6.97 -39.75 12.20
C MET A 91 -6.89 -39.72 13.74
N GLY A 92 -7.18 -38.57 14.36
CA GLY A 92 -7.14 -38.42 15.82
C GLY A 92 -5.71 -38.38 16.40
N GLN A 93 -4.69 -38.23 15.59
CA GLN A 93 -3.30 -38.11 16.02
C GLN A 93 -2.70 -36.79 15.57
N LEU A 94 -1.91 -36.17 16.45
CA LEU A 94 -1.20 -34.94 16.13
C LEU A 94 -0.03 -35.24 15.17
N GLN A 95 0.00 -34.53 14.05
CA GLN A 95 0.98 -34.69 12.98
C GLN A 95 1.61 -33.37 12.62
N PHE A 96 2.94 -33.39 12.41
CA PHE A 96 3.70 -32.29 11.82
C PHE A 96 4.19 -32.71 10.44
N THR A 97 3.83 -31.95 9.41
CA THR A 97 4.22 -32.23 8.02
C THR A 97 5.37 -31.30 7.64
N HIS A 98 6.51 -31.86 7.24
CA HIS A 98 7.74 -31.13 6.94
C HIS A 98 8.17 -30.14 8.04
N PRO A 99 8.20 -30.55 9.33
CA PRO A 99 8.68 -29.67 10.37
C PRO A 99 10.18 -29.41 10.23
N ASP A 100 10.64 -28.28 10.76
CA ASP A 100 12.07 -28.04 10.97
C ASP A 100 12.57 -28.90 12.12
N ILE A 101 13.79 -29.46 11.97
CA ILE A 101 14.37 -30.36 12.95
C ILE A 101 15.83 -29.96 13.22
N ALA A 102 16.15 -29.81 14.51
CA ALA A 102 17.51 -29.73 14.99
C ALA A 102 17.83 -30.97 15.85
N THR A 103 18.97 -31.63 15.59
CA THR A 103 19.45 -32.79 16.39
C THR A 103 20.29 -32.30 17.54
N VAL A 104 20.07 -32.86 18.74
CA VAL A 104 20.79 -32.52 19.96
C VAL A 104 21.73 -33.65 20.36
N ALA A 105 22.96 -33.33 20.78
CA ALA A 105 23.94 -34.30 21.24
C ALA A 105 23.37 -35.10 22.44
N PRO A 106 23.72 -36.42 22.57
CA PRO A 106 23.36 -37.20 23.76
C PRO A 106 24.00 -36.56 25.00
N ALA A 107 23.28 -36.52 26.13
CA ALA A 107 23.87 -36.10 27.39
C ALA A 107 25.07 -37.01 27.71
N GLU A 108 26.26 -36.43 27.79
CA GLU A 108 27.41 -37.19 28.26
C GLU A 108 27.11 -37.68 29.67
N SER A 109 27.11 -38.98 29.89
CA SER A 109 27.15 -39.57 31.19
C SER A 109 28.41 -39.04 31.90
N GLN A 110 28.27 -38.29 33.00
CA GLN A 110 29.37 -37.86 33.85
C GLN A 110 30.27 -39.10 34.09
N PRO A 111 31.60 -39.04 33.86
CA PRO A 111 32.46 -40.10 34.27
C PRO A 111 32.37 -40.22 35.79
N ALA A 112 32.06 -41.43 36.28
CA ALA A 112 32.11 -41.74 37.70
C ALA A 112 33.52 -41.39 38.21
N GLU A 113 33.62 -40.51 39.18
CA GLU A 113 34.82 -40.24 39.93
C GLU A 113 35.28 -41.54 40.60
N GLY A 114 36.44 -42.00 40.24
CA GLY A 114 37.15 -43.07 40.97
C GLY A 114 37.79 -44.07 40.09
N MET A 115 39.01 -43.80 39.63
CA MET A 115 40.18 -44.62 39.72
C MET A 115 41.33 -43.99 38.89
N ALA A 116 42.24 -43.40 39.63
CA ALA A 116 43.57 -43.09 39.11
C ALA A 116 44.38 -44.39 38.99
N ALA A 117 45.08 -44.53 37.91
CA ALA A 117 46.49 -44.97 37.91
C ALA A 117 46.95 -45.41 36.48
N ASP A 118 48.07 -44.84 36.13
CA ASP A 118 49.18 -45.40 35.33
C ASP A 118 48.95 -45.95 33.93
N ALA A 119 49.53 -45.32 32.97
CA ALA A 119 50.83 -45.77 32.37
C ALA A 119 51.16 -45.09 31.07
N GLN A 120 52.38 -44.70 31.03
CA GLN A 120 53.17 -44.13 29.96
C GLN A 120 53.28 -45.05 28.71
N SER A 121 53.56 -44.35 27.60
CA SER A 121 54.47 -44.78 26.49
C SER A 121 53.92 -45.64 25.36
N GLY A 122 54.24 -45.16 24.15
CA GLY A 122 54.58 -46.06 23.04
C GLY A 122 53.97 -45.68 21.69
N SER A 123 54.73 -44.89 20.93
CA SER A 123 54.67 -44.74 19.49
C SER A 123 54.49 -46.07 18.73
N ILE A 124 53.79 -46.04 17.60
CA ILE A 124 54.31 -46.40 16.24
C ILE A 124 53.17 -46.63 15.27
N ALA A 125 53.37 -46.09 14.09
CA ALA A 125 52.51 -46.13 12.93
C ALA A 125 52.24 -47.55 12.39
N HIS A 126 51.09 -47.73 11.72
CA HIS A 126 50.94 -48.11 10.32
C HIS A 126 49.51 -48.40 9.90
N GLN A 127 49.12 -47.66 8.86
CA GLN A 127 48.34 -48.04 7.66
C GLN A 127 47.27 -49.15 7.75
N SER A 128 46.15 -48.81 7.39
CA SER A 128 45.34 -49.24 6.23
C SER A 128 43.87 -49.45 6.56
N GLY A 129 43.02 -48.82 5.76
CA GLY A 129 41.83 -49.48 5.29
C GLY A 129 40.50 -49.02 5.89
N ILE A 130 39.86 -48.10 5.19
CA ILE A 130 38.40 -48.09 4.91
C ILE A 130 37.49 -48.19 6.15
N GLY A 131 37.00 -47.04 6.54
CA GLY A 131 35.94 -46.87 7.52
C GLY A 131 35.86 -45.43 7.97
N ALA A 132 35.48 -44.51 7.09
CA ALA A 132 35.11 -43.18 7.51
C ALA A 132 33.92 -43.33 8.48
N ARG A 133 34.23 -43.32 9.78
CA ARG A 133 33.24 -43.04 10.80
C ARG A 133 32.75 -41.63 10.52
N HIS A 134 31.58 -41.52 9.86
CA HIS A 134 30.85 -40.28 9.86
C HIS A 134 30.62 -39.92 11.33
N THR A 135 31.40 -39.04 11.87
CA THR A 135 31.13 -38.36 13.12
C THR A 135 29.77 -37.70 12.91
N ARG A 136 28.74 -38.17 13.64
CA ARG A 136 27.42 -37.53 13.63
C ARG A 136 27.63 -36.11 14.11
N SER A 137 27.52 -35.15 13.22
CA SER A 137 27.43 -33.75 13.54
C SER A 137 26.04 -33.52 14.12
N TYR A 138 25.98 -33.02 15.35
CA TYR A 138 24.71 -32.58 15.98
C TYR A 138 24.56 -31.09 15.76
N ASP A 139 23.29 -30.63 15.61
CA ASP A 139 22.98 -29.22 15.38
C ASP A 139 23.11 -28.39 16.66
N ALA A 140 22.98 -28.99 17.83
CA ALA A 140 23.12 -28.34 19.14
C ALA A 140 23.72 -29.32 20.18
N THR A 141 24.37 -28.78 21.18
CA THR A 141 24.95 -29.57 22.31
C THR A 141 23.94 -29.75 23.43
N THR A 142 23.07 -28.74 23.68
CA THR A 142 22.01 -28.79 24.70
C THR A 142 20.62 -28.56 24.08
N ILE A 143 19.59 -28.91 24.86
CA ILE A 143 18.20 -28.62 24.44
C ILE A 143 17.93 -27.12 24.41
N GLU A 144 18.49 -26.39 25.37
CA GLU A 144 18.34 -24.94 25.49
C GLU A 144 18.93 -24.24 24.26
N GLU A 145 20.16 -24.57 23.89
CA GLU A 145 20.84 -24.05 22.70
C GLU A 145 20.04 -24.34 21.42
N GLY A 146 19.65 -25.59 21.26
CA GLY A 146 18.88 -26.00 20.10
C GLY A 146 17.48 -25.36 20.04
N MET A 147 16.82 -25.14 21.20
CA MET A 147 15.54 -24.47 21.29
C MET A 147 15.66 -22.98 20.93
N GLU A 148 16.66 -22.31 21.45
CA GLU A 148 16.95 -20.91 21.13
C GLU A 148 17.19 -20.76 19.62
N ARG A 149 17.99 -21.64 19.02
CA ARG A 149 18.27 -21.66 17.58
C ARG A 149 17.03 -21.89 16.73
N VAL A 150 16.18 -22.85 17.09
CA VAL A 150 14.95 -23.18 16.34
C VAL A 150 13.86 -22.11 16.52
N CYS A 151 13.80 -21.47 17.70
CA CYS A 151 12.84 -20.41 17.99
C CYS A 151 13.29 -19.02 17.52
N ARG A 152 14.53 -18.88 17.06
CA ARG A 152 15.05 -17.62 16.54
C ARG A 152 14.22 -17.20 15.31
N PRO A 153 13.76 -15.95 15.22
CA PRO A 153 13.02 -15.48 14.05
C PRO A 153 13.87 -15.60 12.79
N ARG A 154 13.29 -16.13 11.73
CA ARG A 154 13.94 -16.20 10.41
C ARG A 154 13.17 -15.37 9.40
N PRO A 155 13.83 -14.49 8.64
CA PRO A 155 13.17 -13.72 7.60
C PRO A 155 12.74 -14.63 6.45
N VAL A 156 11.58 -14.33 5.86
CA VAL A 156 11.06 -15.03 4.69
C VAL A 156 11.19 -14.10 3.48
N TYR A 157 11.88 -14.55 2.45
CA TYR A 157 12.09 -13.80 1.22
C TYR A 157 11.20 -14.33 0.10
N HIS A 158 10.88 -13.48 -0.87
CA HIS A 158 10.23 -13.90 -2.10
C HIS A 158 11.09 -14.89 -2.84
N ALA A 159 10.67 -16.15 -2.84
CA ALA A 159 11.37 -17.26 -3.45
C ALA A 159 10.85 -17.54 -4.87
N SER A 160 11.71 -18.15 -5.70
CA SER A 160 11.33 -18.69 -7.01
C SER A 160 11.63 -20.17 -7.07
N ALA A 161 11.16 -20.86 -8.12
CA ALA A 161 11.46 -22.27 -8.33
C ALA A 161 12.99 -22.58 -8.41
N ARG A 162 13.82 -21.57 -8.70
CA ARG A 162 15.27 -21.68 -8.83
C ARG A 162 16.05 -21.17 -7.64
N LEU A 163 15.45 -20.29 -6.82
CA LEU A 163 16.10 -19.63 -5.70
C LEU A 163 15.19 -19.68 -4.47
N SER A 164 15.56 -20.48 -3.48
CA SER A 164 14.81 -20.62 -2.23
C SER A 164 15.03 -19.41 -1.29
N SER A 165 14.06 -19.14 -0.41
CA SER A 165 14.16 -18.12 0.63
C SER A 165 15.39 -18.33 1.52
N GLU A 166 15.71 -19.57 1.86
CA GLU A 166 16.86 -19.94 2.67
C GLU A 166 18.19 -19.55 1.99
N ARG A 167 18.31 -19.82 0.69
CA ARG A 167 19.52 -19.47 -0.07
C ARG A 167 19.71 -17.96 -0.22
N ILE A 168 18.61 -17.20 -0.30
CA ILE A 168 18.66 -15.73 -0.27
C ILE A 168 19.15 -15.26 1.10
N HIS A 169 18.60 -15.83 2.16
CA HIS A 169 19.00 -15.53 3.54
C HIS A 169 20.49 -15.79 3.77
N GLU A 170 20.98 -16.99 3.47
CA GLU A 170 22.39 -17.35 3.59
C GLU A 170 23.31 -16.38 2.83
N THR A 171 22.90 -15.99 1.62
CA THR A 171 23.67 -15.04 0.80
C THR A 171 23.74 -13.66 1.46
N ILE A 172 22.61 -13.16 1.98
CA ILE A 172 22.56 -11.82 2.61
C ILE A 172 23.36 -11.81 3.91
N VAL A 173 23.19 -12.84 4.74
CA VAL A 173 23.96 -12.98 5.99
C VAL A 173 25.46 -13.09 5.69
N GLY A 174 25.83 -13.89 4.68
CA GLY A 174 27.22 -14.00 4.24
C GLY A 174 27.80 -12.67 3.75
N LEU A 175 27.02 -11.85 3.02
CA LEU A 175 27.42 -10.51 2.62
C LEU A 175 27.63 -9.58 3.82
N LEU A 176 26.74 -9.62 4.82
CA LEU A 176 26.91 -8.83 6.06
C LEU A 176 28.18 -9.24 6.82
N TRP A 177 28.50 -10.55 6.85
CA TRP A 177 29.73 -11.04 7.47
C TRP A 177 30.97 -10.54 6.75
N MET A 178 31.00 -10.60 5.42
CA MET A 178 32.10 -10.06 4.61
C MET A 178 32.29 -8.56 4.83
N LEU A 179 31.18 -7.79 4.86
CA LEU A 179 31.22 -6.35 5.16
C LEU A 179 31.71 -6.06 6.58
N GLY A 180 31.43 -6.94 7.53
CA GLY A 180 31.95 -6.89 8.90
C GLY A 180 33.38 -7.42 9.05
N GLY A 181 34.08 -7.73 7.92
CA GLY A 181 35.48 -8.17 7.93
C GLY A 181 35.68 -9.65 8.28
N ARG A 182 34.67 -10.50 8.06
CA ARG A 182 34.71 -11.95 8.30
C ARG A 182 34.57 -12.75 6.99
N ASP A 183 35.13 -13.94 6.98
CA ASP A 183 34.92 -14.88 5.88
C ASP A 183 33.50 -15.45 5.89
N MET A 184 32.96 -15.71 4.70
CA MET A 184 31.66 -16.37 4.58
C MET A 184 31.71 -17.75 5.25
N PRO A 185 30.73 -18.10 6.11
CA PRO A 185 30.62 -19.46 6.61
C PRO A 185 30.44 -20.44 5.43
N ALA A 186 31.04 -21.65 5.54
CA ALA A 186 30.88 -22.64 4.50
C ALA A 186 29.41 -23.03 4.34
N PRO A 187 28.88 -23.22 3.12
CA PRO A 187 27.49 -23.58 2.90
C PRO A 187 27.10 -24.83 3.70
N GLY A 188 26.08 -24.71 4.55
CA GLY A 188 25.59 -25.80 5.39
C GLY A 188 26.32 -25.98 6.73
N THR A 189 27.24 -25.09 7.08
CA THR A 189 27.72 -24.95 8.46
C THR A 189 26.93 -23.86 9.12
N ASP A 190 26.05 -24.24 10.02
CA ASP A 190 25.42 -23.33 10.98
C ASP A 190 26.43 -22.92 12.10
N ASP A 191 27.71 -22.84 11.79
CA ASP A 191 28.72 -22.33 12.70
C ASP A 191 28.56 -20.83 12.84
N ILE A 192 27.53 -20.44 13.62
CA ILE A 192 27.60 -19.22 14.40
C ILE A 192 28.66 -19.55 15.49
N ALA A 193 29.94 -19.43 15.13
CA ALA A 193 30.99 -19.45 16.12
C ALA A 193 30.58 -18.45 17.20
N VAL A 194 30.51 -18.92 18.45
CA VAL A 194 30.24 -18.06 19.60
C VAL A 194 31.27 -16.94 19.55
N MET A 195 30.82 -15.74 19.17
CA MET A 195 31.69 -14.58 19.06
C MET A 195 32.16 -14.23 20.46
N THR A 196 33.45 -13.97 20.64
CA THR A 196 33.90 -13.26 21.84
C THR A 196 33.36 -11.81 21.79
N ASN A 197 33.23 -11.17 22.95
CA ASN A 197 32.77 -9.78 22.99
C ASN A 197 33.67 -8.85 22.13
N GLU A 198 34.98 -9.09 22.11
CA GLU A 198 35.94 -8.33 21.30
C GLU A 198 35.71 -8.54 19.79
N ASP A 199 35.39 -9.76 19.37
CA ASP A 199 35.07 -10.07 17.96
C ASP A 199 33.76 -9.42 17.52
N GLU A 200 32.77 -9.35 18.41
CA GLU A 200 31.47 -8.72 18.15
C GLU A 200 31.62 -7.21 18.01
N GLU A 201 32.38 -6.56 18.91
CA GLU A 201 32.66 -5.13 18.83
C GLU A 201 33.43 -4.77 17.53
N ARG A 202 34.42 -5.57 17.17
CA ARG A 202 35.19 -5.39 15.94
C ARG A 202 34.31 -5.57 14.70
N PHE A 203 33.50 -6.60 14.69
CA PHE A 203 32.55 -6.87 13.61
C PHE A 203 31.57 -5.71 13.44
N THR A 204 30.95 -5.25 14.53
CA THR A 204 29.98 -4.15 14.53
C THR A 204 30.63 -2.85 14.05
N GLY A 205 31.87 -2.55 14.50
CA GLY A 205 32.61 -1.37 14.06
C GLY A 205 32.92 -1.40 12.56
N THR A 206 33.43 -2.51 12.05
CA THR A 206 33.74 -2.67 10.61
C THR A 206 32.47 -2.62 9.76
N LEU A 207 31.38 -3.23 10.23
CA LEU A 207 30.08 -3.19 9.54
C LEU A 207 29.52 -1.76 9.51
N ALA A 208 29.67 -0.98 10.58
CA ALA A 208 29.24 0.41 10.63
C ALA A 208 30.03 1.31 9.66
N GLU A 209 31.33 1.03 9.46
CA GLU A 209 32.13 1.71 8.45
C GLU A 209 31.66 1.38 7.02
N ALA A 210 31.30 0.13 6.77
CA ALA A 210 30.81 -0.34 5.47
C ALA A 210 29.39 0.13 5.16
N ILE A 211 28.54 0.28 6.19
CA ILE A 211 27.14 0.71 6.11
C ILE A 211 26.95 1.94 7.02
N PRO A 212 27.37 3.14 6.58
CA PRO A 212 27.31 4.33 7.42
C PRO A 212 25.87 4.81 7.66
N ASP A 213 25.66 5.46 8.80
CA ASP A 213 24.40 6.09 9.14
C ASP A 213 24.06 7.24 8.17
N ILE A 214 22.81 7.32 7.78
CA ILE A 214 22.25 8.44 7.00
C ILE A 214 21.62 9.47 7.94
N LEU A 215 21.02 9.00 9.04
CA LEU A 215 20.40 9.87 10.02
C LEU A 215 21.44 10.61 10.84
N PRO A 216 21.25 11.92 11.08
CA PRO A 216 22.07 12.64 12.04
C PRO A 216 21.99 11.98 13.43
N GLU A 217 23.12 11.93 14.13
CA GLU A 217 23.25 11.30 15.45
C GLU A 217 22.20 11.80 16.46
N GLN A 218 21.93 13.10 16.44
CA GLN A 218 20.93 13.70 17.32
C GLN A 218 19.53 13.12 17.03
N VAL A 219 19.13 13.00 15.78
CA VAL A 219 17.83 12.48 15.38
C VAL A 219 17.70 11.00 15.77
N ARG A 220 18.76 10.22 15.52
CA ARG A 220 18.81 8.80 15.86
C ARG A 220 18.60 8.58 17.36
N THR A 221 19.34 9.32 18.19
CA THR A 221 19.31 9.21 19.65
C THR A 221 17.97 9.66 20.25
N GLU A 222 17.46 10.84 19.82
CA GLU A 222 16.16 11.37 20.30
C GLU A 222 14.99 10.43 19.98
N ARG A 223 15.08 9.68 18.88
CA ARG A 223 14.03 8.75 18.43
C ARG A 223 14.25 7.30 18.90
N GLY A 224 15.37 7.01 19.58
CA GLY A 224 15.70 5.67 20.03
C GLY A 224 15.88 4.67 18.88
N LEU A 225 16.44 5.12 17.75
CA LEU A 225 16.67 4.31 16.57
C LEU A 225 18.05 3.64 16.62
N MET A 226 18.15 2.45 16.02
CA MET A 226 19.40 1.72 15.90
C MET A 226 20.36 2.41 14.91
N HIS A 227 21.65 2.05 14.96
CA HIS A 227 22.56 2.32 13.85
C HIS A 227 22.09 1.57 12.60
N ARG A 228 22.31 2.15 11.43
CA ARG A 228 21.86 1.57 10.16
C ARG A 228 22.41 0.16 9.93
N ALA A 229 23.68 -0.05 10.20
CA ALA A 229 24.31 -1.36 10.11
C ALA A 229 23.66 -2.40 11.03
N GLU A 230 23.35 -2.01 12.28
CA GLU A 230 22.63 -2.84 13.24
C GLU A 230 21.20 -3.13 12.78
N ALA A 231 20.51 -2.13 12.20
CA ALA A 231 19.17 -2.31 11.67
C ALA A 231 19.13 -3.32 10.51
N PHE A 232 20.09 -3.26 9.58
CA PHE A 232 20.23 -4.28 8.52
C PHE A 232 20.47 -5.67 9.10
N ARG A 233 21.36 -5.79 10.09
CA ARG A 233 21.58 -7.06 10.78
C ARG A 233 20.31 -7.54 11.47
N ALA A 234 19.61 -6.67 12.20
CA ALA A 234 18.39 -7.02 12.93
C ALA A 234 17.24 -7.49 12.05
N ILE A 235 17.14 -7.05 10.79
CA ILE A 235 16.09 -7.53 9.87
C ILE A 235 16.48 -8.80 9.13
N HIS A 236 17.77 -9.03 8.88
CA HIS A 236 18.25 -10.18 8.09
C HIS A 236 18.73 -11.34 8.95
N ASP A 237 19.20 -11.07 10.17
CA ASP A 237 19.63 -12.07 11.15
C ASP A 237 19.19 -11.65 12.57
N PRO A 238 17.88 -11.59 12.83
CA PRO A 238 17.32 -11.07 14.07
C PRO A 238 17.65 -11.94 15.27
N ALA A 239 18.20 -11.35 16.32
CA ALA A 239 18.39 -12.05 17.58
C ALA A 239 17.05 -12.28 18.31
N SER A 240 16.07 -11.40 18.11
CA SER A 240 14.73 -11.49 18.69
C SER A 240 13.70 -10.81 17.81
N VAL A 241 12.40 -11.08 18.04
CA VAL A 241 11.29 -10.39 17.38
C VAL A 241 11.33 -8.88 17.68
N GLN A 242 11.73 -8.51 18.89
CA GLN A 242 11.86 -7.09 19.29
C GLN A 242 12.96 -6.40 18.48
N ALA A 243 14.14 -7.01 18.34
CA ALA A 243 15.24 -6.46 17.53
C ALA A 243 14.82 -6.29 16.06
N PHE A 244 14.11 -7.26 15.51
CA PHE A 244 13.53 -7.16 14.17
C PHE A 244 12.61 -5.94 14.00
N HIS A 245 11.69 -5.73 14.94
CA HIS A 245 10.78 -4.57 14.89
C HIS A 245 11.53 -3.23 15.03
N GLN A 246 12.56 -3.19 15.88
CA GLN A 246 13.41 -2.00 15.99
C GLN A 246 14.19 -1.71 14.71
N GLY A 247 14.75 -2.76 14.08
CA GLY A 247 15.42 -2.64 12.78
C GLY A 247 14.48 -2.10 11.70
N ILE A 248 13.28 -2.67 11.58
CA ILE A 248 12.25 -2.18 10.64
C ILE A 248 11.86 -0.72 10.94
N ALA A 249 11.67 -0.36 12.21
CA ALA A 249 11.31 1.00 12.59
C ALA A 249 12.39 2.00 12.18
N THR A 250 13.67 1.64 12.36
CA THR A 250 14.82 2.46 11.95
C THR A 250 14.83 2.67 10.44
N LEU A 251 14.75 1.61 9.64
CA LEU A 251 14.83 1.73 8.17
C LEU A 251 13.63 2.45 7.57
N ARG A 252 12.42 2.26 8.13
CA ARG A 252 11.24 3.03 7.73
C ARG A 252 11.38 4.53 8.02
N TYR A 253 11.94 4.85 9.18
CA TYR A 253 12.20 6.25 9.52
C TYR A 253 13.25 6.87 8.59
N GLU A 254 14.31 6.13 8.29
CA GLU A 254 15.37 6.54 7.39
C GLU A 254 14.85 6.78 5.96
N GLU A 255 14.03 5.86 5.42
CA GLU A 255 13.39 6.03 4.12
C GLU A 255 12.50 7.28 4.08
N ALA A 256 11.68 7.49 5.11
CA ALA A 256 10.85 8.68 5.23
C ALA A 256 11.71 9.96 5.32
N PHE A 257 12.80 9.92 6.07
CA PHE A 257 13.73 11.04 6.20
C PHE A 257 14.39 11.40 4.87
N ILE A 258 14.87 10.40 4.12
CA ILE A 258 15.46 10.61 2.79
C ILE A 258 14.43 11.24 1.85
N CYS A 259 13.22 10.67 1.78
CA CYS A 259 12.14 11.18 0.93
C CYS A 259 11.79 12.63 1.28
N GLN A 260 11.62 12.95 2.57
CA GLN A 260 11.28 14.30 3.02
C GLN A 260 12.43 15.29 2.75
N THR A 261 13.68 14.86 2.95
CA THR A 261 14.85 15.71 2.66
C THR A 261 14.94 16.01 1.17
N ALA A 262 14.75 15.01 0.30
CA ALA A 262 14.74 15.19 -1.14
C ALA A 262 13.63 16.15 -1.60
N LEU A 263 12.42 16.01 -1.02
CA LEU A 263 11.30 16.92 -1.30
C LEU A 263 11.60 18.36 -0.86
N LEU A 264 12.18 18.55 0.32
CA LEU A 264 12.58 19.87 0.80
C LEU A 264 13.68 20.50 -0.06
N GLN A 265 14.65 19.71 -0.52
CA GLN A 265 15.68 20.16 -1.44
C GLN A 265 15.10 20.57 -2.80
N ALA A 266 14.19 19.77 -3.35
CA ALA A 266 13.48 20.10 -4.59
C ALA A 266 12.65 21.39 -4.43
N ARG A 267 12.01 21.57 -3.28
CA ARG A 267 11.26 22.79 -2.93
C ARG A 267 12.16 24.03 -2.87
N GLN A 268 13.33 23.91 -2.24
CA GLN A 268 14.33 25.01 -2.20
C GLN A 268 14.88 25.33 -3.58
N ALA A 269 15.13 24.32 -4.42
CA ALA A 269 15.56 24.52 -5.80
C ALA A 269 14.49 25.22 -6.65
N ASN A 270 13.22 24.87 -6.47
CA ASN A 270 12.08 25.52 -7.13
C ASN A 270 11.74 26.90 -6.54
N GLY A 271 12.21 27.24 -5.35
CA GLY A 271 12.02 28.54 -4.70
C GLY A 271 12.64 29.73 -5.45
N GLY A 272 13.42 29.46 -6.52
CA GLY A 272 13.89 30.48 -7.48
C GLY A 272 12.85 30.85 -8.55
N ALA A 273 11.73 30.12 -8.67
CA ALA A 273 10.65 30.44 -9.59
C ALA A 273 9.89 31.69 -9.10
N SER A 274 9.70 32.66 -9.99
CA SER A 274 8.92 33.87 -9.70
C SER A 274 7.45 33.64 -10.03
N ALA A 275 6.57 34.06 -9.13
CA ALA A 275 5.12 34.09 -9.37
C ALA A 275 4.59 35.53 -9.34
N HIS A 276 3.44 35.74 -9.94
CA HIS A 276 2.75 37.01 -9.86
C HIS A 276 2.07 37.17 -8.48
N PRO A 277 2.47 38.16 -7.65
CA PRO A 277 1.80 38.41 -6.40
C PRO A 277 0.35 38.85 -6.64
N CYS A 278 -0.61 38.09 -6.12
CA CYS A 278 -2.03 38.43 -6.18
C CYS A 278 -2.46 39.11 -4.85
N ALA A 279 -1.85 40.24 -4.51
CA ALA A 279 -2.08 40.92 -3.23
C ALA A 279 -3.44 41.66 -3.16
N GLY A 280 -4.00 42.02 -4.31
CA GLY A 280 -5.17 42.91 -4.39
C GLY A 280 -4.91 44.26 -3.71
N ASP A 281 -4.73 45.32 -4.45
CA ASP A 281 -4.27 46.62 -3.92
C ASP A 281 -5.35 47.40 -3.15
N GLY A 282 -6.54 46.85 -3.03
CA GLY A 282 -7.65 47.55 -2.30
C GLY A 282 -7.93 48.97 -2.78
N ALA A 283 -7.42 49.33 -3.97
CA ALA A 283 -7.51 50.72 -4.50
C ALA A 283 -8.93 51.19 -4.76
N THR A 284 -9.91 50.31 -4.77
CA THR A 284 -11.30 50.57 -5.11
C THR A 284 -12.30 50.30 -3.97
N GLY A 285 -11.85 50.16 -2.71
CA GLY A 285 -12.75 49.91 -1.58
C GLY A 285 -12.76 48.44 -1.17
N GLU A 286 -13.94 47.86 -0.94
CA GLU A 286 -14.09 46.48 -0.49
C GLU A 286 -13.55 45.47 -1.52
N ARG A 287 -12.75 44.51 -1.08
CA ARG A 287 -12.12 43.49 -1.93
C ARG A 287 -13.16 42.59 -2.61
N LEU A 288 -12.86 42.15 -3.83
CA LEU A 288 -13.74 41.29 -4.62
C LEU A 288 -14.10 39.99 -3.89
N VAL A 289 -13.11 39.40 -3.20
CA VAL A 289 -13.31 38.20 -2.38
C VAL A 289 -14.25 38.47 -1.20
N GLU A 290 -14.13 39.61 -0.54
CA GLU A 290 -15.00 40.00 0.59
C GLU A 290 -16.46 40.19 0.13
N ARG A 291 -16.63 40.85 -1.01
CA ARG A 291 -17.96 41.02 -1.65
C ARG A 291 -18.55 39.67 -2.07
N PHE A 292 -17.72 38.77 -2.60
CA PHE A 292 -18.15 37.43 -2.94
C PHE A 292 -18.63 36.67 -1.70
N VAL A 293 -17.84 36.64 -0.62
CA VAL A 293 -18.24 36.00 0.63
C VAL A 293 -19.53 36.58 1.20
N ALA A 294 -19.68 37.91 1.15
CA ALA A 294 -20.90 38.57 1.60
C ALA A 294 -22.15 38.27 0.73
N SER A 295 -21.95 37.95 -0.55
CA SER A 295 -23.03 37.61 -1.50
C SER A 295 -23.51 36.15 -1.40
N LEU A 296 -22.80 35.29 -0.68
CA LEU A 296 -23.18 33.89 -0.55
C LEU A 296 -24.49 33.70 0.21
N PRO A 297 -25.39 32.80 -0.23
CA PRO A 297 -26.67 32.52 0.44
C PRO A 297 -26.51 31.72 1.74
N PHE A 298 -25.28 31.48 2.19
CA PHE A 298 -24.91 30.73 3.40
C PHE A 298 -23.64 31.32 4.03
N GLN A 299 -23.42 31.01 5.29
CA GLN A 299 -22.19 31.40 5.97
C GLN A 299 -21.10 30.37 5.75
N LEU A 300 -19.86 30.84 5.57
CA LEU A 300 -18.69 29.96 5.52
C LEU A 300 -18.42 29.38 6.90
N THR A 301 -17.95 28.14 6.94
CA THR A 301 -17.43 27.54 8.19
C THR A 301 -16.10 28.17 8.58
N ASP A 302 -15.71 28.06 9.85
CA ASP A 302 -14.45 28.60 10.33
C ASP A 302 -13.26 27.99 9.57
N GLY A 303 -13.30 26.68 9.27
CA GLY A 303 -12.31 26.00 8.46
C GLY A 303 -12.20 26.56 7.04
N GLN A 304 -13.32 26.88 6.38
CA GLN A 304 -13.32 27.51 5.06
C GLN A 304 -12.73 28.92 5.10
N GLN A 305 -13.08 29.73 6.10
CA GLN A 305 -12.54 31.07 6.28
C GLN A 305 -11.03 31.05 6.50
N GLN A 306 -10.55 30.14 7.36
CA GLN A 306 -9.12 29.97 7.61
C GLN A 306 -8.36 29.57 6.35
N VAL A 307 -8.87 28.59 5.59
CA VAL A 307 -8.20 28.15 4.35
C VAL A 307 -8.19 29.24 3.28
N ILE A 308 -9.26 30.03 3.15
CA ILE A 308 -9.28 31.19 2.25
C ILE A 308 -8.22 32.22 2.67
N ALA A 309 -8.06 32.46 3.98
CA ALA A 309 -7.03 33.36 4.49
C ALA A 309 -5.62 32.84 4.23
N ASP A 310 -5.37 31.56 4.41
CA ASP A 310 -4.07 30.91 4.12
C ASP A 310 -3.72 31.04 2.63
N ILE A 311 -4.65 30.68 1.73
CA ILE A 311 -4.48 30.81 0.28
C ILE A 311 -4.21 32.25 -0.11
N ARG A 312 -4.94 33.20 0.48
CA ARG A 312 -4.77 34.64 0.23
C ARG A 312 -3.36 35.11 0.57
N ASN A 313 -2.84 34.68 1.71
CA ASN A 313 -1.51 35.06 2.16
C ASN A 313 -0.42 34.44 1.26
N ASP A 314 -0.59 33.19 0.85
CA ASP A 314 0.37 32.52 -0.03
C ASP A 314 0.39 33.15 -1.43
N MET A 315 -0.78 33.43 -2.01
CA MET A 315 -0.90 34.06 -3.32
C MET A 315 -0.42 35.51 -3.36
N ALA A 316 -0.29 36.18 -2.21
CA ALA A 316 0.27 37.51 -2.12
C ALA A 316 1.81 37.55 -2.20
N GLN A 317 2.47 36.39 -2.18
CA GLN A 317 3.91 36.26 -2.25
C GLN A 317 4.42 36.27 -3.70
N ASN A 318 5.71 36.55 -3.87
CA ASN A 318 6.39 36.54 -5.18
C ASN A 318 6.90 35.14 -5.60
N HIS A 319 6.63 34.12 -4.83
CA HIS A 319 6.92 32.73 -5.14
C HIS A 319 5.60 31.95 -5.35
N PRO A 320 5.60 30.89 -6.19
CA PRO A 320 4.39 30.16 -6.49
C PRO A 320 3.86 29.42 -5.26
N MET A 321 2.58 29.67 -4.91
CA MET A 321 1.85 28.82 -3.98
C MET A 321 1.69 27.44 -4.60
N GLN A 322 1.94 26.37 -3.85
CA GLN A 322 1.63 24.99 -4.22
C GLN A 322 0.83 24.37 -3.08
N ARG A 323 -0.49 24.23 -3.24
CA ARG A 323 -1.36 23.82 -2.14
C ARG A 323 -2.36 22.74 -2.55
N LEU A 324 -2.53 21.75 -1.66
CA LEU A 324 -3.54 20.70 -1.75
C LEU A 324 -4.70 21.03 -0.80
N LEU A 325 -5.90 21.21 -1.35
CA LEU A 325 -7.14 21.38 -0.61
C LEU A 325 -7.89 20.05 -0.54
N GLN A 326 -7.93 19.46 0.63
CA GLN A 326 -8.63 18.21 0.87
C GLN A 326 -9.91 18.43 1.68
N GLY A 327 -10.99 17.76 1.30
CA GLY A 327 -12.26 17.80 2.03
C GLY A 327 -13.27 16.86 1.40
N GLU A 328 -14.24 16.40 2.17
CA GLU A 328 -15.31 15.54 1.67
C GLU A 328 -16.12 16.20 0.55
N VAL A 329 -16.89 15.39 -0.19
CA VAL A 329 -17.86 15.91 -1.17
C VAL A 329 -18.87 16.78 -0.43
N GLY A 330 -19.04 18.03 -0.90
CA GLY A 330 -19.94 19.01 -0.28
C GLY A 330 -19.33 19.80 0.89
N SER A 331 -18.01 19.69 1.16
CA SER A 331 -17.30 20.54 2.14
C SER A 331 -17.08 21.98 1.65
N GLY A 332 -17.50 22.31 0.42
CA GLY A 332 -17.36 23.65 -0.15
C GLY A 332 -16.02 23.97 -0.79
N LYS A 333 -15.23 22.96 -1.21
CA LYS A 333 -13.94 23.17 -1.93
C LYS A 333 -14.07 24.13 -3.10
N THR A 334 -15.14 24.02 -3.89
CA THR A 334 -15.39 24.89 -5.04
C THR A 334 -15.53 26.36 -4.65
N VAL A 335 -16.15 26.66 -3.50
CA VAL A 335 -16.30 28.03 -3.00
C VAL A 335 -14.94 28.60 -2.59
N VAL A 336 -14.11 27.80 -1.91
CA VAL A 336 -12.73 28.19 -1.54
C VAL A 336 -11.89 28.44 -2.79
N ALA A 337 -11.98 27.54 -3.79
CA ALA A 337 -11.28 27.70 -5.05
C ALA A 337 -11.73 28.94 -5.83
N LEU A 338 -13.05 29.25 -5.82
CA LEU A 338 -13.58 30.46 -6.45
C LEU A 338 -13.06 31.72 -5.76
N ALA A 339 -12.97 31.74 -4.43
CA ALA A 339 -12.35 32.87 -3.71
C ALA A 339 -10.89 33.10 -4.16
N ALA A 340 -10.10 32.03 -4.33
CA ALA A 340 -8.73 32.11 -4.84
C ALA A 340 -8.69 32.61 -6.31
N MET A 341 -9.59 32.13 -7.17
CA MET A 341 -9.68 32.61 -8.56
C MET A 341 -10.08 34.08 -8.64
N LEU A 342 -10.98 34.53 -7.79
CA LEU A 342 -11.40 35.94 -7.72
C LEU A 342 -10.27 36.85 -7.24
N GLN A 343 -9.42 36.37 -6.35
CA GLN A 343 -8.22 37.10 -5.94
C GLN A 343 -7.23 37.29 -7.10
N ALA A 344 -7.01 36.26 -7.93
CA ALA A 344 -6.17 36.38 -9.13
C ALA A 344 -6.77 37.37 -10.14
N VAL A 345 -8.10 37.33 -10.34
CA VAL A 345 -8.84 38.26 -11.24
C VAL A 345 -8.78 39.70 -10.71
N GLU A 346 -8.94 39.92 -9.41
CA GLU A 346 -8.80 41.22 -8.77
C GLU A 346 -7.41 41.82 -8.97
N ALA A 347 -6.37 40.98 -8.93
CA ALA A 347 -5.00 41.41 -9.20
C ALA A 347 -4.68 41.61 -10.70
N GLY A 348 -5.67 41.47 -11.59
CA GLY A 348 -5.52 41.72 -13.02
C GLY A 348 -5.09 40.50 -13.84
N TYR A 349 -5.18 39.29 -13.30
CA TYR A 349 -4.68 38.05 -13.92
C TYR A 349 -5.81 37.08 -14.30
N GLN A 350 -5.40 36.03 -15.01
CA GLN A 350 -6.27 34.92 -15.37
C GLN A 350 -6.15 33.77 -14.36
N ALA A 351 -7.29 33.08 -14.11
CA ALA A 351 -7.32 31.84 -13.35
C ALA A 351 -7.92 30.72 -14.21
N VAL A 352 -7.33 29.52 -14.17
CA VAL A 352 -7.78 28.33 -14.89
C VAL A 352 -8.25 27.27 -13.89
N LEU A 353 -9.48 26.76 -14.04
CA LEU A 353 -9.98 25.58 -13.35
C LEU A 353 -10.00 24.40 -14.32
N VAL A 354 -9.28 23.34 -13.99
CA VAL A 354 -9.23 22.10 -14.77
C VAL A 354 -10.09 21.04 -14.11
N ALA A 355 -11.11 20.54 -14.82
CA ALA A 355 -11.97 19.46 -14.37
C ALA A 355 -11.71 18.15 -15.15
N PRO A 356 -11.85 16.97 -14.53
CA PRO A 356 -11.50 15.70 -15.15
C PRO A 356 -12.46 15.26 -16.26
N THR A 357 -13.69 15.72 -16.26
CA THR A 357 -14.72 15.34 -17.24
C THR A 357 -15.45 16.56 -17.78
N LEU A 358 -16.05 16.39 -18.97
CA LEU A 358 -16.87 17.43 -19.60
C LEU A 358 -18.03 17.87 -18.69
N VAL A 359 -18.75 16.91 -18.11
CA VAL A 359 -19.91 17.19 -17.25
C VAL A 359 -19.51 18.03 -16.04
N LEU A 360 -18.39 17.70 -15.40
CA LEU A 360 -17.88 18.49 -14.26
C LEU A 360 -17.43 19.89 -14.69
N ALA A 361 -16.77 20.01 -15.85
CA ALA A 361 -16.37 21.31 -16.38
C ALA A 361 -17.58 22.22 -16.67
N GLU A 362 -18.63 21.68 -17.27
CA GLU A 362 -19.89 22.41 -17.51
C GLU A 362 -20.59 22.81 -16.21
N GLN A 363 -20.66 21.89 -15.23
CA GLN A 363 -21.22 22.18 -13.91
C GLN A 363 -20.43 23.26 -13.17
N HIS A 364 -19.10 23.18 -13.17
CA HIS A 364 -18.26 24.22 -12.57
C HIS A 364 -18.46 25.56 -13.25
N ALA A 365 -18.46 25.60 -14.59
CA ALA A 365 -18.64 26.82 -15.33
C ALA A 365 -20.00 27.50 -15.04
N GLU A 366 -21.07 26.72 -14.97
CA GLU A 366 -22.41 27.21 -14.67
C GLU A 366 -22.53 27.71 -13.23
N ASN A 367 -22.05 26.92 -12.25
CA ASN A 367 -22.04 27.31 -10.86
C ASN A 367 -21.22 28.58 -10.62
N ILE A 368 -20.03 28.68 -11.25
CA ILE A 368 -19.21 29.89 -11.14
C ILE A 368 -19.91 31.08 -11.75
N ARG A 369 -20.53 30.98 -12.94
CA ARG A 369 -21.29 32.07 -13.56
C ARG A 369 -22.38 32.56 -12.63
N THR A 370 -23.20 31.65 -12.10
CA THR A 370 -24.29 32.00 -11.16
C THR A 370 -23.78 32.74 -9.93
N LEU A 371 -22.65 32.30 -9.37
CA LEU A 371 -22.06 32.90 -8.16
C LEU A 371 -21.45 34.29 -8.45
N VAL A 372 -20.82 34.49 -9.62
CA VAL A 372 -20.18 35.78 -9.95
C VAL A 372 -21.17 36.79 -10.54
N GLU A 373 -22.29 36.37 -11.14
CA GLU A 373 -23.37 37.28 -11.58
C GLU A 373 -23.94 38.11 -10.42
N GLY A 374 -23.98 37.56 -9.21
CA GLY A 374 -24.37 38.25 -7.99
C GLY A 374 -23.45 39.40 -7.59
N LEU A 375 -22.27 39.53 -8.16
CA LEU A 375 -21.30 40.57 -7.80
C LEU A 375 -21.53 41.91 -8.52
N HIS A 376 -22.38 41.95 -9.52
CA HIS A 376 -22.85 43.12 -10.28
C HIS A 376 -21.79 44.05 -10.90
N SER A 377 -20.58 44.12 -10.40
CA SER A 377 -19.46 44.94 -10.93
C SER A 377 -18.15 44.60 -10.20
N PRO A 378 -17.00 44.41 -10.91
CA PRO A 378 -16.91 44.31 -12.38
C PRO A 378 -17.50 43.02 -12.92
N SER A 379 -17.89 43.01 -14.21
CA SER A 379 -18.29 41.77 -14.89
C SER A 379 -17.07 40.87 -15.05
N ILE A 380 -17.14 39.67 -14.49
CA ILE A 380 -16.05 38.68 -14.53
C ILE A 380 -16.34 37.68 -15.67
N PRO A 381 -15.53 37.66 -16.73
CA PRO A 381 -15.75 36.72 -17.81
C PRO A 381 -15.43 35.27 -17.37
N VAL A 382 -16.38 34.34 -17.61
CA VAL A 382 -16.21 32.91 -17.37
C VAL A 382 -16.26 32.16 -18.69
N THR A 383 -15.11 31.64 -19.12
CA THR A 383 -14.93 30.98 -20.41
C THR A 383 -14.79 29.48 -20.23
N LEU A 384 -15.59 28.69 -20.97
CA LEU A 384 -15.48 27.22 -20.97
C LEU A 384 -14.68 26.75 -22.19
N ILE A 385 -13.70 25.86 -21.99
CA ILE A 385 -12.87 25.26 -23.05
C ILE A 385 -12.86 23.74 -22.90
N THR A 386 -13.48 23.03 -23.84
CA THR A 386 -13.57 21.56 -23.83
C THR A 386 -13.21 20.97 -25.18
N GLY A 387 -12.87 19.67 -25.21
CA GLY A 387 -12.48 18.98 -26.44
C GLY A 387 -13.60 18.83 -27.47
N GLY A 388 -14.88 18.74 -27.02
CA GLY A 388 -16.07 18.52 -27.87
C GLY A 388 -16.68 19.79 -28.50
N MET A 389 -16.10 20.97 -28.25
CA MET A 389 -16.64 22.24 -28.74
C MET A 389 -16.57 22.35 -30.27
N LYS A 390 -17.60 22.98 -30.87
CA LYS A 390 -17.59 23.36 -32.29
C LYS A 390 -16.41 24.28 -32.60
N LEU A 391 -15.77 24.13 -33.73
CA LEU A 391 -14.51 24.80 -34.10
C LEU A 391 -14.57 26.34 -33.90
N ALA A 392 -15.68 26.97 -34.30
CA ALA A 392 -15.84 28.44 -34.20
C ALA A 392 -15.90 28.89 -32.72
N ALA A 393 -16.66 28.18 -31.88
CA ALA A 393 -16.76 28.48 -30.44
C ALA A 393 -15.42 28.23 -29.74
N ARG A 394 -14.74 27.14 -30.08
CA ARG A 394 -13.40 26.79 -29.57
C ARG A 394 -12.38 27.88 -29.92
N ARG A 395 -12.33 28.34 -31.18
CA ARG A 395 -11.44 29.44 -31.59
C ARG A 395 -11.71 30.73 -30.83
N LYS A 396 -12.98 31.08 -30.61
CA LYS A 396 -13.35 32.26 -29.81
C LYS A 396 -12.87 32.13 -28.35
N ALA A 397 -13.10 30.98 -27.73
CA ALA A 397 -12.69 30.72 -26.35
C ALA A 397 -11.15 30.75 -26.19
N HIS A 398 -10.40 30.15 -27.13
CA HIS A 398 -8.95 30.24 -27.17
C HIS A 398 -8.43 31.68 -27.37
N ALA A 399 -9.10 32.48 -28.22
CA ALA A 399 -8.74 33.88 -28.42
C ALA A 399 -8.92 34.71 -27.13
N ILE A 400 -10.01 34.46 -26.36
CA ILE A 400 -10.24 35.08 -25.05
C ILE A 400 -9.15 34.67 -24.05
N ALA A 401 -8.79 33.38 -24.00
CA ALA A 401 -7.72 32.94 -23.11
C ALA A 401 -6.37 33.56 -23.49
N ALA A 402 -6.06 33.66 -24.78
CA ALA A 402 -4.83 34.24 -25.28
C ALA A 402 -4.76 35.77 -25.18
N SER A 403 -5.89 36.49 -25.01
CA SER A 403 -5.92 37.94 -24.85
C SER A 403 -5.23 38.43 -23.59
N GLY A 404 -5.12 37.57 -22.56
CA GLY A 404 -4.58 37.94 -21.26
C GLY A 404 -5.50 38.81 -20.39
N GLU A 405 -6.75 39.07 -20.85
CA GLU A 405 -7.73 39.77 -20.04
C GLU A 405 -8.07 39.01 -18.77
N PRO A 406 -8.19 39.72 -17.60
CA PRO A 406 -8.55 39.09 -16.34
C PRO A 406 -9.87 38.32 -16.44
N GLY A 407 -9.88 37.07 -15.97
CA GLY A 407 -11.09 36.26 -16.01
C GLY A 407 -10.86 34.82 -15.58
N ILE A 408 -11.93 34.04 -15.52
CA ILE A 408 -11.92 32.64 -15.10
C ILE A 408 -12.10 31.76 -16.34
N ILE A 409 -11.20 30.80 -16.52
CA ILE A 409 -11.26 29.80 -17.59
C ILE A 409 -11.53 28.45 -16.95
N VAL A 410 -12.60 27.78 -17.36
CA VAL A 410 -12.89 26.40 -16.95
C VAL A 410 -12.60 25.48 -18.13
N ALA A 411 -11.80 24.47 -17.92
CA ALA A 411 -11.37 23.58 -18.98
C ALA A 411 -11.31 22.11 -18.56
N THR A 412 -11.33 21.23 -19.54
CA THR A 412 -10.97 19.81 -19.38
C THR A 412 -9.50 19.59 -19.73
N HIS A 413 -9.09 18.37 -20.06
CA HIS A 413 -7.75 18.05 -20.60
C HIS A 413 -7.30 18.96 -21.76
N ALA A 414 -8.22 19.70 -22.38
CA ALA A 414 -7.89 20.67 -23.41
C ALA A 414 -6.93 21.79 -22.94
N ALA A 415 -6.88 22.07 -21.64
CA ALA A 415 -5.95 23.03 -21.03
C ALA A 415 -4.47 22.59 -21.13
N PHE A 416 -4.21 21.28 -21.19
CA PHE A 416 -2.85 20.74 -21.31
C PHE A 416 -2.31 20.77 -22.74
N SER A 417 -3.17 21.00 -23.72
CA SER A 417 -2.77 21.07 -25.12
C SER A 417 -1.79 22.21 -25.37
N THR A 418 -0.83 21.98 -26.25
CA THR A 418 0.10 23.02 -26.72
C THR A 418 -0.60 24.19 -27.43
N THR A 419 -1.81 23.97 -27.92
CA THR A 419 -2.64 25.02 -28.57
C THR A 419 -3.36 25.92 -27.55
N PHE A 420 -3.46 25.53 -26.30
CA PHE A 420 -3.99 26.39 -25.24
C PHE A 420 -2.92 27.35 -24.75
N GLN A 421 -3.20 28.62 -24.84
CA GLN A 421 -2.34 29.70 -24.34
C GLN A 421 -3.16 30.59 -23.41
N ALA A 422 -2.66 30.86 -22.23
CA ALA A 422 -3.20 31.80 -21.27
C ALA A 422 -2.06 32.75 -20.90
N SER A 423 -2.02 33.90 -21.58
CA SER A 423 -0.86 34.79 -21.61
C SER A 423 -0.57 35.46 -20.26
N ASN A 424 -1.59 35.59 -19.40
CA ASN A 424 -1.52 36.30 -18.11
C ASN A 424 -2.06 35.39 -16.98
N LEU A 425 -1.62 34.13 -16.97
CA LEU A 425 -2.10 33.10 -16.04
C LEU A 425 -1.37 33.19 -14.70
N ALA A 426 -2.09 33.50 -13.63
CA ALA A 426 -1.52 33.55 -12.28
C ALA A 426 -1.96 32.38 -11.37
N LEU A 427 -3.11 31.76 -11.64
CA LEU A 427 -3.60 30.65 -10.81
C LEU A 427 -4.10 29.48 -11.65
N VAL A 428 -3.66 28.28 -11.30
CA VAL A 428 -4.19 27.01 -11.80
C VAL A 428 -4.87 26.28 -10.66
N VAL A 429 -6.13 25.92 -10.85
CA VAL A 429 -6.91 25.06 -9.96
C VAL A 429 -7.14 23.73 -10.64
N ILE A 430 -6.81 22.61 -9.99
CA ILE A 430 -7.03 21.26 -10.52
C ILE A 430 -8.00 20.52 -9.62
N ASP A 431 -9.12 20.08 -10.17
CA ASP A 431 -10.10 19.26 -9.45
C ASP A 431 -9.84 17.78 -9.68
N GLU A 432 -9.93 16.97 -8.59
CA GLU A 432 -9.71 15.51 -8.62
C GLU A 432 -8.37 15.09 -9.24
N GLN A 433 -7.29 15.54 -8.63
CA GLN A 433 -5.90 15.38 -9.09
C GLN A 433 -5.50 13.95 -9.49
N HIS A 434 -6.05 12.92 -8.84
CA HIS A 434 -5.66 11.51 -9.10
C HIS A 434 -5.86 11.08 -10.56
N ARG A 435 -6.54 11.88 -11.38
CA ARG A 435 -6.74 11.67 -12.81
C ARG A 435 -5.72 12.37 -13.71
N PHE A 436 -4.77 13.11 -13.12
CA PHE A 436 -3.78 13.91 -13.86
C PHE A 436 -2.36 13.54 -13.46
N GLY A 437 -1.48 13.30 -14.44
CA GLY A 437 -0.07 13.00 -14.23
C GLY A 437 0.79 14.24 -13.89
N VAL A 438 2.02 14.00 -13.44
CA VAL A 438 2.99 15.05 -13.10
C VAL A 438 3.31 15.92 -14.32
N GLU A 439 3.54 15.31 -15.48
CA GLU A 439 3.85 16.01 -16.74
C GLU A 439 2.74 16.98 -17.18
N GLN A 440 1.48 16.65 -16.89
CA GLN A 440 0.35 17.50 -17.21
C GLN A 440 0.32 18.77 -16.35
N ARG A 441 0.70 18.67 -15.07
CA ARG A 441 0.82 19.84 -14.18
C ARG A 441 1.94 20.77 -14.64
N GLU A 442 3.11 20.23 -14.95
CA GLU A 442 4.25 20.98 -15.47
C GLU A 442 3.92 21.72 -16.77
N SER A 443 3.12 21.11 -17.63
CA SER A 443 2.65 21.72 -18.89
C SER A 443 1.82 22.99 -18.65
N LEU A 444 1.04 23.09 -17.56
CA LEU A 444 0.31 24.33 -17.22
C LEU A 444 1.20 25.38 -16.57
N GLN A 445 2.18 24.96 -15.80
CA GLN A 445 3.13 25.87 -15.16
C GLN A 445 4.03 26.61 -16.16
N SER A 446 4.21 26.05 -17.36
CA SER A 446 5.00 26.66 -18.44
C SER A 446 4.21 27.52 -19.41
N LYS A 447 2.94 27.82 -19.16
CA LYS A 447 2.06 28.58 -20.05
C LYS A 447 2.22 30.11 -20.05
N PRO A 448 2.58 30.77 -18.92
CA PRO A 448 2.80 32.22 -18.95
C PRO A 448 3.95 32.59 -19.88
N ILE A 449 3.73 33.67 -20.67
CA ILE A 449 4.69 34.12 -21.68
C ILE A 449 5.92 34.78 -21.06
N ASP A 450 5.77 35.37 -19.89
CA ASP A 450 6.81 36.10 -19.17
C ASP A 450 7.77 35.21 -18.36
N GLY A 451 7.56 33.87 -18.42
CA GLY A 451 8.37 32.90 -17.68
C GLY A 451 8.04 32.81 -16.18
N SER A 452 6.98 33.48 -15.72
CA SER A 452 6.46 33.29 -14.37
C SER A 452 5.85 31.92 -14.19
N THR A 453 5.83 31.42 -12.94
CA THR A 453 5.17 30.15 -12.59
C THR A 453 3.84 30.47 -11.89
N PRO A 454 2.68 30.03 -12.40
CA PRO A 454 1.41 30.30 -11.75
C PRO A 454 1.30 29.59 -10.39
N HIS A 455 0.54 30.18 -9.48
CA HIS A 455 0.12 29.50 -8.26
C HIS A 455 -0.70 28.25 -8.59
N LEU A 456 -0.55 27.19 -7.79
CA LEU A 456 -1.23 25.91 -7.98
C LEU A 456 -2.09 25.56 -6.77
N LEU A 457 -3.38 25.37 -6.99
CA LEU A 457 -4.33 24.84 -6.02
C LEU A 457 -4.89 23.52 -6.52
N VAL A 458 -4.61 22.46 -5.82
CA VAL A 458 -5.12 21.13 -6.15
C VAL A 458 -6.25 20.79 -5.20
N MET A 459 -7.35 20.25 -5.71
CA MET A 459 -8.49 19.82 -4.89
C MET A 459 -8.69 18.30 -4.99
N THR A 460 -9.06 17.67 -3.87
CA THR A 460 -9.47 16.26 -3.86
C THR A 460 -10.58 16.01 -2.85
N ALA A 461 -11.55 15.16 -3.22
CA ALA A 461 -12.58 14.65 -2.33
C ALA A 461 -12.18 13.29 -1.71
N THR A 462 -11.18 12.60 -2.26
CA THR A 462 -10.74 11.33 -1.68
C THR A 462 -10.01 11.57 -0.37
N PRO A 463 -10.43 10.90 0.73
CA PRO A 463 -9.70 11.01 1.99
C PRO A 463 -8.34 10.32 1.85
N ILE A 464 -7.28 11.11 1.71
CA ILE A 464 -5.91 10.62 1.74
C ILE A 464 -5.42 10.73 3.19
N PRO A 465 -4.99 9.66 3.85
CA PRO A 465 -4.43 9.74 5.19
C PRO A 465 -3.31 10.79 5.24
N ARG A 466 -3.27 11.60 6.29
CA ARG A 466 -2.31 12.72 6.41
C ARG A 466 -0.87 12.30 6.14
N THR A 467 -0.47 11.14 6.66
CA THR A 467 0.86 10.57 6.44
C THR A 467 1.12 10.23 4.98
N ALA A 468 0.15 9.63 4.29
CA ALA A 468 0.26 9.33 2.86
C ALA A 468 0.25 10.62 2.01
N ALA A 469 -0.58 11.60 2.37
CA ALA A 469 -0.60 12.89 1.68
C ALA A 469 0.75 13.61 1.78
N MET A 470 1.39 13.60 2.95
CA MET A 470 2.72 14.19 3.14
C MET A 470 3.82 13.43 2.38
N THR A 471 3.64 12.14 2.12
CA THR A 471 4.61 11.34 1.36
C THR A 471 4.41 11.49 -0.15
N TRP A 472 3.18 11.49 -0.63
CA TRP A 472 2.87 11.54 -2.07
C TRP A 472 2.80 12.96 -2.64
N PHE A 473 2.47 13.93 -1.81
CA PHE A 473 2.30 15.34 -2.17
C PHE A 473 3.14 16.25 -1.27
N GLY A 474 4.30 15.79 -0.83
CA GLY A 474 5.14 16.52 0.10
C GLY A 474 5.73 17.83 -0.45
N ASP A 475 5.57 18.05 -1.76
CA ASP A 475 5.84 19.32 -2.45
C ASP A 475 4.69 20.34 -2.27
N LEU A 476 3.49 19.91 -1.82
CA LEU A 476 2.33 20.77 -1.62
C LEU A 476 2.07 21.07 -0.15
N ASP A 477 1.68 22.30 0.16
CA ASP A 477 1.09 22.65 1.45
C ASP A 477 -0.33 22.08 1.54
N ILE A 478 -0.70 21.50 2.69
CA ILE A 478 -1.98 20.80 2.80
C ILE A 478 -2.94 21.60 3.67
N SER A 479 -4.13 21.89 3.12
CA SER A 479 -5.28 22.46 3.83
C SER A 479 -6.42 21.45 3.89
N TRP A 480 -7.04 21.35 5.06
CA TRP A 480 -8.10 20.39 5.33
C TRP A 480 -9.43 21.10 5.61
N LEU A 481 -10.48 20.71 4.89
CA LEU A 481 -11.85 21.06 5.23
C LEU A 481 -12.50 19.88 5.94
N THR A 482 -12.43 19.89 7.25
CA THR A 482 -12.99 18.83 8.11
C THR A 482 -14.44 19.08 8.50
N GLU A 483 -14.90 20.33 8.38
CA GLU A 483 -16.24 20.73 8.70
C GLU A 483 -17.16 20.63 7.48
N LEU A 484 -18.35 20.15 7.71
CA LEU A 484 -19.42 20.19 6.70
C LEU A 484 -20.32 21.39 6.94
N PRO A 485 -20.70 22.15 5.89
CA PRO A 485 -21.66 23.25 6.02
C PRO A 485 -22.93 22.81 6.76
N GLY A 486 -23.43 23.65 7.64
CA GLY A 486 -24.58 23.35 8.48
C GLY A 486 -25.82 22.93 7.69
N GLY A 487 -26.59 21.97 8.24
CA GLY A 487 -27.86 21.50 7.64
C GLY A 487 -27.76 20.19 6.83
N ARG A 488 -26.57 19.61 6.65
CA ARG A 488 -26.45 18.31 5.97
C ARG A 488 -26.99 17.18 6.86
N LYS A 489 -27.91 16.41 6.33
CA LYS A 489 -28.43 15.21 7.01
C LYS A 489 -27.34 14.16 7.09
N PRO A 490 -27.20 13.41 8.22
CA PRO A 490 -26.23 12.35 8.34
C PRO A 490 -26.50 11.26 7.31
N ILE A 491 -25.44 10.81 6.64
CA ILE A 491 -25.50 9.68 5.69
C ILE A 491 -25.61 8.40 6.50
N ARG A 492 -26.58 7.55 6.16
CA ARG A 492 -26.75 6.21 6.73
C ARG A 492 -26.29 5.19 5.70
N THR A 493 -25.27 4.42 6.02
CA THR A 493 -24.75 3.34 5.16
C THR A 493 -25.21 2.01 5.69
N PHE A 494 -25.73 1.15 4.81
CA PHE A 494 -26.15 -0.21 5.13
C PHE A 494 -25.38 -1.19 4.26
N ILE A 495 -24.81 -2.22 4.86
CA ILE A 495 -24.20 -3.34 4.15
C ILE A 495 -25.23 -4.46 4.09
N ILE A 496 -25.62 -4.86 2.88
CA ILE A 496 -26.65 -5.87 2.65
C ILE A 496 -26.02 -7.00 1.85
N ASN A 497 -26.09 -8.24 2.38
CA ASN A 497 -25.64 -9.42 1.63
C ASN A 497 -26.66 -9.72 0.52
N GLU A 498 -26.19 -9.94 -0.70
CA GLU A 498 -27.03 -10.25 -1.87
C GLU A 498 -27.83 -11.56 -1.69
N GLU A 499 -27.33 -12.49 -0.88
CA GLU A 499 -28.02 -13.75 -0.54
C GLU A 499 -29.21 -13.56 0.41
N ASP A 500 -29.27 -12.44 1.16
CA ASP A 500 -30.40 -12.13 2.05
C ASP A 500 -31.55 -11.50 1.25
N GLY A 501 -32.34 -12.36 0.63
CA GLY A 501 -33.48 -11.96 -0.20
C GLY A 501 -34.52 -11.09 0.53
N ARG A 502 -34.67 -11.22 1.86
CA ARG A 502 -35.63 -10.44 2.65
C ARG A 502 -35.11 -9.00 2.82
N THR A 503 -33.86 -8.83 3.20
CA THR A 503 -33.24 -7.50 3.37
C THR A 503 -33.10 -6.80 2.03
N MET A 504 -32.76 -7.54 0.96
CA MET A 504 -32.75 -7.01 -0.41
C MET A 504 -34.14 -6.51 -0.85
N ALA A 505 -35.22 -7.26 -0.60
CA ALA A 505 -36.59 -6.82 -0.92
C ALA A 505 -36.98 -5.55 -0.13
N ASN A 506 -36.62 -5.47 1.13
CA ASN A 506 -36.84 -4.27 1.96
C ASN A 506 -36.07 -3.06 1.42
N MET A 507 -34.82 -3.23 0.98
CA MET A 507 -34.01 -2.19 0.33
C MET A 507 -34.70 -1.68 -0.93
N PHE A 508 -35.15 -2.56 -1.81
CA PHE A 508 -35.85 -2.15 -3.04
C PHE A 508 -37.17 -1.42 -2.74
N SER A 509 -37.91 -1.87 -1.74
CA SER A 509 -39.13 -1.18 -1.31
C SER A 509 -38.82 0.19 -0.71
N HIS A 510 -37.71 0.33 0.01
CA HIS A 510 -37.25 1.62 0.53
C HIS A 510 -36.85 2.56 -0.61
N ILE A 511 -36.08 2.10 -1.59
CA ILE A 511 -35.70 2.89 -2.77
C ILE A 511 -36.96 3.37 -3.50
N ARG A 512 -37.94 2.49 -3.72
CA ARG A 512 -39.22 2.86 -4.32
C ARG A 512 -39.93 3.99 -3.56
N ALA A 513 -40.05 3.85 -2.26
CA ALA A 513 -40.70 4.87 -1.43
C ALA A 513 -39.98 6.21 -1.48
N ARG A 514 -38.65 6.22 -1.62
CA ARG A 514 -37.87 7.47 -1.77
C ARG A 514 -38.07 8.11 -3.14
N ILE A 515 -38.13 7.30 -4.22
CA ILE A 515 -38.46 7.77 -5.57
C ILE A 515 -39.87 8.37 -5.63
N ASP A 516 -40.85 7.69 -5.03
CA ASP A 516 -42.23 8.18 -4.94
C ASP A 516 -42.33 9.50 -4.13
N ALA A 517 -41.41 9.75 -3.21
CA ALA A 517 -41.24 11.00 -2.48
C ALA A 517 -40.49 12.09 -3.28
N GLY A 518 -40.15 11.86 -4.54
CA GLY A 518 -39.45 12.81 -5.41
C GLY A 518 -37.93 12.78 -5.29
N GLU A 519 -37.36 11.80 -4.59
CA GLU A 519 -35.90 11.59 -4.52
C GLU A 519 -35.41 10.76 -5.70
N ARG A 520 -34.09 10.70 -5.85
CA ARG A 520 -33.43 10.02 -6.97
C ARG A 520 -32.49 8.96 -6.46
N ALA A 521 -32.27 7.89 -7.25
CA ALA A 521 -31.43 6.75 -6.89
C ALA A 521 -30.34 6.51 -7.94
N TYR A 522 -29.09 6.40 -7.50
CA TYR A 522 -27.98 5.90 -8.31
C TYR A 522 -27.68 4.44 -7.98
N ILE A 523 -27.51 3.63 -9.01
CA ILE A 523 -27.07 2.24 -8.88
C ILE A 523 -25.74 2.12 -9.61
N VAL A 524 -24.65 1.93 -8.85
CA VAL A 524 -23.30 1.87 -9.39
C VAL A 524 -22.89 0.42 -9.56
N CYS A 525 -22.44 0.05 -10.76
CA CYS A 525 -21.96 -1.27 -11.11
C CYS A 525 -20.48 -1.20 -11.51
N ALA A 526 -19.69 -2.18 -11.06
CA ALA A 526 -18.26 -2.19 -11.30
C ALA A 526 -17.85 -2.57 -12.74
N ARG A 527 -18.77 -3.16 -13.54
CA ARG A 527 -18.50 -3.63 -14.92
C ARG A 527 -19.56 -3.17 -15.90
N ILE A 528 -19.11 -2.93 -17.15
CA ILE A 528 -19.99 -2.59 -18.27
C ILE A 528 -20.47 -3.87 -18.97
N ASP A 529 -19.53 -4.81 -19.30
CA ASP A 529 -19.79 -6.05 -20.06
C ASP A 529 -19.52 -7.31 -19.25
N ASP A 530 -20.10 -8.42 -19.71
CA ASP A 530 -19.82 -9.76 -19.18
C ASP A 530 -18.54 -10.32 -19.83
N PRO A 531 -17.55 -10.78 -19.04
CA PRO A 531 -16.33 -11.36 -19.59
C PRO A 531 -16.56 -12.65 -20.41
N SER A 532 -17.72 -13.30 -20.27
CA SER A 532 -18.08 -14.51 -21.02
C SER A 532 -18.57 -14.25 -22.45
N GLU A 533 -18.95 -13.03 -22.81
CA GLU A 533 -19.41 -12.69 -24.17
C GLU A 533 -18.28 -12.30 -25.13
N GLY A 534 -17.01 -12.27 -24.67
CA GLY A 534 -15.84 -11.79 -25.42
C GLY A 534 -15.04 -12.84 -26.20
N THR A 535 -15.52 -14.07 -26.44
CA THR A 535 -14.72 -15.14 -27.06
C THR A 535 -14.86 -15.30 -28.58
N ASP A 536 -15.60 -14.43 -29.30
CA ASP A 536 -15.73 -14.57 -30.76
C ASP A 536 -15.65 -13.27 -31.55
N ALA A 537 -14.68 -12.39 -31.29
CA ALA A 537 -14.34 -11.34 -32.26
C ALA A 537 -12.91 -10.82 -32.07
N GLY A 538 -11.96 -11.30 -32.89
CA GLY A 538 -10.81 -10.49 -33.25
C GLY A 538 -9.54 -10.69 -32.47
N ALA A 539 -8.85 -11.80 -32.77
CA ALA A 539 -7.40 -11.88 -32.60
C ALA A 539 -6.68 -11.01 -33.67
N ALA A 540 -6.87 -9.71 -33.65
CA ALA A 540 -6.11 -8.75 -34.47
C ALA A 540 -6.29 -7.35 -33.85
N ASP A 541 -5.58 -7.05 -32.77
CA ASP A 541 -5.04 -5.74 -32.39
C ASP A 541 -4.45 -5.84 -30.97
N ARG A 542 -3.36 -6.59 -30.86
CA ARG A 542 -2.50 -6.57 -29.68
C ARG A 542 -1.19 -5.90 -30.02
N ASP A 543 -1.28 -4.68 -30.51
CA ASP A 543 -0.11 -3.79 -30.49
C ASP A 543 -0.59 -2.33 -30.48
N ASN A 544 -0.19 -1.61 -29.47
CA ASN A 544 -0.35 -0.19 -29.14
C ASN A 544 -1.37 0.13 -28.04
N GLY A 545 -0.84 0.42 -26.87
CA GLY A 545 -1.50 1.16 -25.79
C GLY A 545 -1.26 0.59 -24.41
N ARG A 546 -0.03 0.70 -23.89
CA ARG A 546 0.19 0.74 -22.44
C ARG A 546 -0.55 1.96 -21.91
N GLY A 547 -1.79 1.76 -21.45
CA GLY A 547 -2.51 2.66 -20.58
C GLY A 547 -2.46 2.09 -19.18
N ASP A 548 -1.76 2.77 -18.28
CA ASP A 548 -1.74 2.51 -16.85
C ASP A 548 -3.13 2.76 -16.24
N ASP A 549 -3.95 1.72 -16.19
CA ASP A 549 -5.11 1.67 -15.29
C ASP A 549 -4.74 0.88 -14.01
N ALA A 550 -3.80 1.44 -13.24
CA ALA A 550 -3.56 1.01 -11.88
C ALA A 550 -4.70 1.50 -10.98
N ASN A 551 -5.79 0.77 -10.97
CA ASN A 551 -6.82 0.88 -9.94
C ASN A 551 -6.18 0.44 -8.62
N GLY A 552 -6.02 1.38 -7.67
CA GLY A 552 -5.40 1.17 -6.37
C GLY A 552 -6.22 0.22 -5.48
N ALA A 553 -6.22 -1.05 -5.81
CA ALA A 553 -6.46 -2.11 -4.83
C ALA A 553 -5.14 -2.29 -4.08
N VAL A 554 -5.18 -2.11 -2.78
CA VAL A 554 -4.09 -2.54 -1.89
C VAL A 554 -3.91 -4.04 -2.15
N LEU A 555 -2.94 -4.39 -2.99
CA LEU A 555 -2.55 -5.77 -3.23
C LEU A 555 -1.96 -6.29 -1.92
N ASP A 556 -2.57 -7.32 -1.36
CA ASP A 556 -1.92 -8.12 -0.35
C ASP A 556 -0.66 -8.72 -0.99
N PRO A 557 0.55 -8.34 -0.56
CA PRO A 557 1.78 -8.79 -1.18
C PRO A 557 2.03 -10.29 -1.00
N TYR A 558 1.16 -11.01 -0.29
CA TYR A 558 1.27 -12.43 0.00
C TYR A 558 0.19 -13.30 -0.67
N ALA A 559 -0.73 -12.70 -1.42
CA ALA A 559 -1.74 -13.45 -2.16
C ALA A 559 -1.15 -13.97 -3.48
N THR A 560 -1.20 -15.28 -3.70
CA THR A 560 -0.87 -15.88 -5.00
C THR A 560 -2.00 -15.66 -5.99
N ASP A 561 -1.69 -15.52 -7.28
CA ASP A 561 -2.67 -15.27 -8.35
C ASP A 561 -3.81 -16.33 -8.40
N ASP A 562 -3.53 -17.56 -7.96
CA ASP A 562 -4.50 -18.65 -7.89
C ASP A 562 -5.48 -18.49 -6.70
N ASP A 563 -5.06 -17.96 -5.57
CA ASP A 563 -5.92 -17.72 -4.40
C ASP A 563 -6.86 -16.53 -4.61
N MET A 564 -6.46 -15.56 -5.42
CA MET A 564 -7.26 -14.37 -5.75
C MET A 564 -8.36 -14.66 -6.79
N ALA A 565 -8.20 -15.69 -7.62
CA ALA A 565 -9.17 -16.03 -8.65
C ALA A 565 -10.37 -16.84 -8.13
N GLN A 566 -10.22 -17.55 -7.00
CA GLN A 566 -11.23 -18.50 -6.51
C GLN A 566 -12.23 -17.94 -5.48
N GLN A 567 -12.06 -16.69 -4.99
CA GLN A 567 -12.88 -16.16 -3.88
C GLN A 567 -13.72 -14.92 -4.19
N ARG A 568 -13.67 -14.37 -5.40
CA ARG A 568 -14.50 -13.20 -5.72
C ARG A 568 -15.81 -13.65 -6.38
N PRO A 569 -16.97 -13.31 -5.79
CA PRO A 569 -18.25 -13.55 -6.46
C PRO A 569 -18.28 -12.81 -7.80
N PRO A 570 -18.95 -13.37 -8.84
CA PRO A 570 -19.02 -12.74 -10.14
C PRO A 570 -19.68 -11.36 -10.03
N LEU A 571 -18.98 -10.34 -10.53
CA LEU A 571 -19.47 -8.96 -10.55
C LEU A 571 -20.52 -8.81 -11.66
N HIS A 572 -21.72 -8.36 -11.31
CA HIS A 572 -22.78 -8.10 -12.27
C HIS A 572 -22.50 -6.87 -13.14
N THR A 573 -22.91 -6.93 -14.40
CA THR A 573 -22.80 -5.81 -15.35
C THR A 573 -23.95 -4.82 -15.20
N VAL A 574 -23.76 -3.60 -15.73
CA VAL A 574 -24.80 -2.56 -15.78
C VAL A 574 -26.09 -3.10 -16.43
N MET A 575 -25.94 -3.83 -17.55
CA MET A 575 -27.09 -4.34 -18.31
C MET A 575 -27.84 -5.46 -17.55
N GLN A 576 -27.11 -6.38 -16.93
CA GLN A 576 -27.70 -7.44 -16.09
C GLN A 576 -28.48 -6.86 -14.90
N ILE A 577 -27.91 -5.89 -14.20
CA ILE A 577 -28.58 -5.23 -13.07
C ILE A 577 -29.83 -4.48 -13.54
N LYS A 578 -29.75 -3.70 -14.62
CA LYS A 578 -30.90 -3.02 -15.21
C LYS A 578 -32.04 -3.97 -15.52
N GLU A 579 -31.74 -5.07 -16.22
CA GLU A 579 -32.75 -6.07 -16.60
C GLU A 579 -33.38 -6.75 -15.37
N ARG A 580 -32.57 -7.06 -14.34
CA ARG A 580 -33.08 -7.61 -13.07
C ARG A 580 -34.02 -6.64 -12.38
N LEU A 581 -33.65 -5.36 -12.27
CA LEU A 581 -34.45 -4.33 -11.61
C LEU A 581 -35.76 -4.03 -12.34
N GLN A 582 -35.75 -3.99 -13.67
CA GLN A 582 -36.94 -3.78 -14.48
C GLN A 582 -38.00 -4.90 -14.31
N LYS A 583 -37.56 -6.12 -13.97
CA LYS A 583 -38.44 -7.26 -13.71
C LYS A 583 -39.06 -7.25 -12.29
N LEU A 584 -38.52 -6.42 -11.39
CA LEU A 584 -39.01 -6.36 -10.01
C LEU A 584 -40.32 -5.58 -9.90
N PRO A 585 -41.33 -6.11 -9.17
CA PRO A 585 -42.62 -5.42 -8.97
C PRO A 585 -42.46 -4.00 -8.38
N GLN A 586 -41.46 -3.80 -7.52
CA GLN A 586 -41.20 -2.53 -6.85
C GLN A 586 -40.85 -1.40 -7.84
N PHE A 587 -40.29 -1.73 -9.00
CA PHE A 587 -39.85 -0.76 -9.98
C PHE A 587 -40.73 -0.66 -11.22
N GLN A 588 -41.93 -1.27 -11.19
CA GLN A 588 -42.88 -1.10 -12.27
C GLN A 588 -43.26 0.37 -12.45
N GLY A 589 -43.20 0.86 -13.71
CA GLY A 589 -43.51 2.23 -14.08
C GLY A 589 -42.40 3.24 -13.83
N ILE A 590 -41.20 2.81 -13.35
CA ILE A 590 -40.04 3.68 -13.19
C ILE A 590 -39.19 3.63 -14.46
N ALA A 591 -38.81 4.80 -14.96
CA ALA A 591 -37.88 4.93 -16.07
C ALA A 591 -36.43 4.76 -15.59
N PHE A 592 -35.67 3.93 -16.30
CA PHE A 592 -34.24 3.68 -16.03
C PHE A 592 -33.38 4.25 -17.13
N ALA A 593 -32.45 5.11 -16.81
CA ALA A 593 -31.35 5.46 -17.70
C ALA A 593 -30.08 4.68 -17.35
N THR A 594 -29.22 4.45 -18.33
CA THR A 594 -27.89 3.88 -18.12
C THR A 594 -26.85 4.90 -18.59
N LEU A 595 -25.75 4.99 -17.84
CA LEU A 595 -24.64 5.86 -18.17
C LEU A 595 -23.35 5.07 -18.02
N THR A 596 -22.56 5.01 -19.09
CA THR A 596 -21.29 4.28 -19.13
C THR A 596 -20.17 5.16 -19.65
N GLY A 597 -18.92 4.74 -19.46
CA GLY A 597 -17.76 5.45 -20.02
C GLY A 597 -17.76 5.50 -21.56
N ARG A 598 -18.49 4.58 -22.24
CA ARG A 598 -18.55 4.47 -23.71
C ARG A 598 -19.60 5.38 -24.36
N ASP A 599 -20.51 5.94 -23.57
CA ASP A 599 -21.56 6.81 -24.10
C ASP A 599 -20.96 8.13 -24.61
N LYS A 600 -21.53 8.66 -25.68
CA LYS A 600 -21.14 9.96 -26.22
C LYS A 600 -21.50 11.07 -25.24
N ASP A 601 -20.78 12.18 -25.30
CA ASP A 601 -20.90 13.28 -24.35
C ASP A 601 -22.29 13.95 -24.40
N ASP A 602 -22.91 14.07 -25.57
CA ASP A 602 -24.28 14.56 -25.74
C ASP A 602 -25.31 13.65 -25.05
N VAL A 603 -25.14 12.33 -25.13
CA VAL A 603 -25.98 11.36 -24.43
C VAL A 603 -25.79 11.49 -22.90
N LYS A 604 -24.56 11.63 -22.44
CA LYS A 604 -24.25 11.82 -21.02
C LYS A 604 -24.93 13.06 -20.47
N THR A 605 -24.84 14.19 -21.19
CA THR A 605 -25.45 15.44 -20.79
C THR A 605 -26.98 15.32 -20.73
N GLN A 606 -27.60 14.65 -21.74
CA GLN A 606 -29.05 14.46 -21.75
C GLN A 606 -29.52 13.56 -20.59
N VAL A 607 -28.85 12.43 -20.37
CA VAL A 607 -29.18 11.51 -19.27
C VAL A 607 -29.08 12.21 -17.91
N MET A 608 -28.06 13.04 -17.71
CA MET A 608 -27.91 13.81 -16.46
C MET A 608 -29.00 14.88 -16.31
N ALA A 609 -29.42 15.53 -17.40
CA ALA A 609 -30.52 16.48 -17.38
C ALA A 609 -31.85 15.80 -17.05
N ASP A 610 -32.15 14.65 -17.66
CA ASP A 610 -33.36 13.86 -17.38
C ASP A 610 -33.39 13.34 -15.94
N PHE A 611 -32.23 12.93 -15.41
CA PHE A 611 -32.10 12.57 -14.00
C PHE A 611 -32.31 13.79 -13.08
N ALA A 612 -31.71 14.92 -13.39
CA ALA A 612 -31.85 16.15 -12.61
C ALA A 612 -33.30 16.68 -12.61
N SER A 613 -34.06 16.51 -13.68
CA SER A 613 -35.48 16.90 -13.78
C SER A 613 -36.43 15.86 -13.15
N GLY A 614 -35.97 14.63 -12.85
CA GLY A 614 -36.79 13.54 -12.33
C GLY A 614 -37.57 12.76 -13.40
N VAL A 615 -37.23 12.92 -14.67
CA VAL A 615 -37.79 12.12 -15.76
C VAL A 615 -37.31 10.66 -15.66
N THR A 616 -36.07 10.48 -15.22
CA THR A 616 -35.46 9.17 -14.93
C THR A 616 -34.94 9.17 -13.48
N PRO A 617 -35.81 8.95 -12.49
CA PRO A 617 -35.44 9.04 -11.08
C PRO A 617 -34.60 7.82 -10.65
#